data_c98af7ffafdc9976e6673d7b19702c92
#
_entry.id   c98af7ffafdc9976e6673d7b19702c92
#
_cell.length_a   1.000
_cell.length_b   1.000
_cell.length_c   1.000
_cell.angle_alpha   90.00
_cell.angle_beta   90.00
_cell.angle_gamma   90.00
#
_symmetry.space_group_name_H-M   'P 1'
#
loop_
_entity.id
_entity.type
_entity.pdbx_description
1 polymer ?
#
loop_
_entity_poly.entity_id
_entity_poly.type
_entity_poly.pdbx_seq_one_letter_code
_entity_poly.pdbx_strand_id
1 'polypeptide(L)'
;MTALRARIAAAAALAVAYIALTMAVAAGLFNPLDKQVLQGFLGLWNESLHPLFQAIAELGGLEVTTLLMIGLVVYLLRRRFGADAWVVLAFVAAQALELFYKATLYHPGPPRSIAHTDGPSITELVSSSGPLANSFPSGHMVRAVVVYGLIAFVVQRLAPWSLARRLAIPVATFVIVLLAFDRLYLDVHWESDVLGGLLLGAVALLAGSVWLDRPLPGGDN
;
A
#
# COMPACT_ATOMS: atom_id res chain seq x y z
N MET A 1 10.93 -11.38 -22.96
CA MET A 1 9.53 -11.80 -23.12
C MET A 1 9.02 -12.65 -21.96
N THR A 2 9.79 -13.54 -21.36
CA THR A 2 9.38 -14.40 -20.22
C THR A 2 9.08 -13.61 -18.94
N ALA A 3 9.94 -12.67 -18.54
CA ALA A 3 9.75 -11.88 -17.31
C ALA A 3 8.51 -10.98 -17.35
N LEU A 4 8.23 -10.34 -18.47
CA LEU A 4 7.02 -9.53 -18.66
C LEU A 4 5.74 -10.39 -18.54
N ARG A 5 5.70 -11.54 -19.21
CA ARG A 5 4.57 -12.48 -19.11
C ARG A 5 4.37 -12.98 -17.69
N ALA A 6 5.45 -13.26 -16.96
CA ALA A 6 5.38 -13.68 -15.56
C ALA A 6 4.77 -12.59 -14.66
N ARG A 7 5.15 -11.31 -14.84
CA ARG A 7 4.57 -10.19 -14.08
C ARG A 7 3.10 -9.97 -14.41
N ILE A 8 2.72 -10.06 -15.68
CA ILE A 8 1.30 -9.95 -16.09
C ILE A 8 0.49 -11.09 -15.46
N ALA A 9 0.99 -12.33 -15.53
CA ALA A 9 0.33 -13.48 -14.92
C ALA A 9 0.22 -13.35 -13.40
N ALA A 10 1.29 -12.86 -12.74
CA ALA A 10 1.27 -12.59 -11.31
C ALA A 10 0.27 -11.49 -10.96
N ALA A 11 0.20 -10.39 -11.72
CA ALA A 11 -0.78 -9.33 -11.52
C ALA A 11 -2.21 -9.85 -11.67
N ALA A 12 -2.48 -10.67 -12.68
CA ALA A 12 -3.78 -11.31 -12.87
C ALA A 12 -4.16 -12.24 -11.72
N ALA A 13 -3.21 -13.08 -11.26
CA ALA A 13 -3.45 -13.98 -10.12
C ALA A 13 -3.73 -13.21 -8.83
N LEU A 14 -2.97 -12.13 -8.56
CA LEU A 14 -3.20 -11.26 -7.39
C LEU A 14 -4.53 -10.50 -7.51
N ALA A 15 -4.93 -10.07 -8.69
CA ALA A 15 -6.24 -9.45 -8.91
C ALA A 15 -7.39 -10.43 -8.63
N VAL A 16 -7.26 -11.68 -9.06
CA VAL A 16 -8.22 -12.74 -8.73
C VAL A 16 -8.26 -12.99 -7.23
N ALA A 17 -7.09 -13.08 -6.56
CA ALA A 17 -7.00 -13.24 -5.11
C ALA A 17 -7.65 -12.04 -4.37
N TYR A 18 -7.42 -10.81 -4.84
CA TYR A 18 -8.03 -9.60 -4.29
C TYR A 18 -9.56 -9.63 -4.42
N ILE A 19 -10.08 -10.00 -5.59
CA ILE A 19 -11.53 -10.14 -5.81
C ILE A 19 -12.11 -11.21 -4.88
N ALA A 20 -11.47 -12.38 -4.79
CA ALA A 20 -11.91 -13.46 -3.92
C ALA A 20 -11.92 -13.02 -2.43
N LEU A 21 -10.86 -12.33 -1.98
CA LEU A 21 -10.82 -11.75 -0.63
C LEU A 21 -11.95 -10.73 -0.42
N THR A 22 -12.16 -9.82 -1.37
CA THR A 22 -13.23 -8.81 -1.31
C THR A 22 -14.60 -9.47 -1.17
N MET A 23 -14.88 -10.52 -1.94
CA MET A 23 -16.14 -11.28 -1.84
C MET A 23 -16.27 -11.98 -0.48
N ALA A 24 -15.21 -12.56 0.04
CA ALA A 24 -15.20 -13.21 1.34
C ALA A 24 -15.42 -12.21 2.49
N VAL A 25 -14.81 -11.02 2.41
CA VAL A 25 -15.04 -9.92 3.37
C VAL A 25 -16.48 -9.43 3.28
N ALA A 26 -17.01 -9.20 2.08
CA ALA A 26 -18.41 -8.80 1.86
C ALA A 26 -19.41 -9.83 2.45
N ALA A 27 -19.07 -11.12 2.37
CA ALA A 27 -19.85 -12.21 2.95
C ALA A 27 -19.66 -12.40 4.48
N GLY A 28 -18.79 -11.60 5.11
CA GLY A 28 -18.49 -11.68 6.56
C GLY A 28 -17.66 -12.91 6.96
N LEU A 29 -17.05 -13.63 6.00
CA LEU A 29 -16.30 -14.85 6.28
C LEU A 29 -15.02 -14.58 7.08
N PHE A 30 -14.49 -13.36 7.03
CA PHE A 30 -13.30 -12.93 7.77
C PHE A 30 -13.60 -12.46 9.19
N ASN A 31 -14.86 -12.17 9.54
CA ASN A 31 -15.22 -11.63 10.86
C ASN A 31 -14.66 -12.41 12.07
N PRO A 32 -14.64 -13.75 12.08
CA PRO A 32 -14.08 -14.49 13.21
C PRO A 32 -12.55 -14.31 13.32
N LEU A 33 -11.83 -14.35 12.19
CA LEU A 33 -10.39 -14.19 12.15
C LEU A 33 -9.99 -12.76 12.52
N ASP A 34 -10.66 -11.76 11.95
CA ASP A 34 -10.45 -10.34 12.24
C ASP A 34 -10.57 -10.06 13.74
N LYS A 35 -11.63 -10.60 14.39
CA LYS A 35 -11.82 -10.45 15.84
C LYS A 35 -10.75 -11.17 16.67
N GLN A 36 -10.32 -12.36 16.24
CA GLN A 36 -9.28 -13.12 16.91
C GLN A 36 -7.93 -12.40 16.85
N VAL A 37 -7.56 -11.88 15.69
CA VAL A 37 -6.32 -11.11 15.48
C VAL A 37 -6.37 -9.83 16.31
N LEU A 38 -7.45 -9.07 16.25
CA LEU A 38 -7.64 -7.86 17.05
C LEU A 38 -7.43 -8.14 18.56
N GLN A 39 -8.08 -9.20 19.08
CA GLN A 39 -7.90 -9.57 20.49
C GLN A 39 -6.45 -9.90 20.85
N GLY A 40 -5.72 -10.54 19.93
CA GLY A 40 -4.28 -10.79 20.09
C GLY A 40 -3.47 -9.49 20.19
N PHE A 41 -3.75 -8.52 19.33
CA PHE A 41 -3.04 -7.23 19.32
C PHE A 41 -3.39 -6.34 20.51
N LEU A 42 -4.65 -6.30 20.95
CA LEU A 42 -5.04 -5.60 22.19
C LEU A 42 -4.24 -6.08 23.40
N GLY A 43 -3.89 -7.36 23.47
CA GLY A 43 -3.04 -7.92 24.53
C GLY A 43 -1.56 -7.50 24.45
N LEU A 44 -1.11 -6.98 23.32
CA LEU A 44 0.27 -6.52 23.09
C LEU A 44 0.44 -5.01 23.32
N TRP A 45 -0.66 -4.27 23.50
CA TRP A 45 -0.62 -2.82 23.64
C TRP A 45 0.29 -2.35 24.78
N ASN A 46 1.12 -1.36 24.48
CA ASN A 46 1.97 -0.68 25.44
C ASN A 46 2.02 0.83 25.14
N GLU A 47 1.50 1.61 26.06
CA GLU A 47 1.42 3.07 25.95
C GLU A 47 2.77 3.73 25.66
N SER A 48 3.86 3.18 26.20
CA SER A 48 5.21 3.74 25.97
C SER A 48 5.68 3.62 24.52
N LEU A 49 5.08 2.72 23.74
CA LEU A 49 5.40 2.51 22.32
C LEU A 49 4.48 3.33 21.40
N HIS A 50 3.42 3.93 21.93
CA HIS A 50 2.44 4.68 21.14
C HIS A 50 3.09 5.76 20.24
N PRO A 51 3.99 6.66 20.75
CA PRO A 51 4.60 7.66 19.88
C PRO A 51 5.45 7.08 18.75
N LEU A 52 6.07 5.92 18.98
CA LEU A 52 6.85 5.22 17.96
C LEU A 52 5.94 4.72 16.83
N PHE A 53 4.83 4.06 17.19
CA PHE A 53 3.91 3.53 16.19
C PHE A 53 3.15 4.63 15.46
N GLN A 54 2.83 5.74 16.11
CA GLN A 54 2.30 6.94 15.44
C GLN A 54 3.28 7.48 14.37
N ALA A 55 4.57 7.55 14.70
CA ALA A 55 5.59 7.97 13.73
C ALA A 55 5.78 6.97 12.57
N ILE A 56 5.65 5.66 12.85
CA ILE A 56 5.66 4.62 11.80
C ILE A 56 4.44 4.77 10.89
N ALA A 57 3.27 5.05 11.46
CA ALA A 57 2.03 5.28 10.72
C ALA A 57 2.18 6.33 9.62
N GLU A 58 2.90 7.43 9.89
CA GLU A 58 3.13 8.50 8.93
C GLU A 58 3.82 8.02 7.64
N LEU A 59 4.64 6.98 7.72
CA LEU A 59 5.30 6.41 6.52
C LEU A 59 4.29 5.85 5.51
N GLY A 60 3.12 5.39 5.95
CA GLY A 60 2.01 4.94 5.09
C GLY A 60 0.93 6.01 4.89
N GLY A 61 1.07 7.18 5.54
CA GLY A 61 0.17 8.31 5.43
C GLY A 61 0.08 8.87 4.01
N LEU A 62 -1.01 9.58 3.71
CA LEU A 62 -1.23 10.18 2.40
C LEU A 62 -0.16 11.23 2.09
N GLU A 63 0.22 12.01 3.08
CA GLU A 63 1.16 13.12 2.97
C GLU A 63 2.54 12.62 2.56
N VAL A 64 3.11 11.70 3.35
CA VAL A 64 4.46 11.16 3.12
C VAL A 64 4.51 10.39 1.80
N THR A 65 3.54 9.52 1.56
CA THR A 65 3.53 8.70 0.33
C THR A 65 3.30 9.53 -0.92
N THR A 66 2.50 10.61 -0.85
CA THR A 66 2.33 11.55 -1.97
C THR A 66 3.62 12.33 -2.23
N LEU A 67 4.30 12.83 -1.19
CA LEU A 67 5.58 13.51 -1.34
C LEU A 67 6.64 12.58 -1.94
N LEU A 68 6.71 11.33 -1.51
CA LEU A 68 7.62 10.34 -2.07
C LEU A 68 7.30 10.05 -3.55
N MET A 69 6.01 9.95 -3.91
CA MET A 69 5.60 9.75 -5.29
C MET A 69 5.95 10.96 -6.17
N ILE A 70 5.71 12.18 -5.68
CA ILE A 70 6.14 13.41 -6.37
C ILE A 70 7.66 13.41 -6.56
N GLY A 71 8.42 13.08 -5.53
CA GLY A 71 9.88 12.95 -5.60
C GLY A 71 10.32 11.94 -6.65
N LEU A 72 9.67 10.78 -6.74
CA LEU A 72 9.95 9.76 -7.76
C LEU A 72 9.67 10.29 -9.17
N VAL A 73 8.52 10.95 -9.39
CA VAL A 73 8.16 11.55 -10.68
C VAL A 73 9.18 12.62 -11.08
N VAL A 74 9.53 13.53 -10.16
CA VAL A 74 10.54 14.58 -10.41
C VAL A 74 11.90 13.97 -10.73
N TYR A 75 12.30 12.91 -10.02
CA TYR A 75 13.53 12.19 -10.31
C TYR A 75 13.54 11.62 -11.73
N LEU A 76 12.47 10.92 -12.13
CA LEU A 76 12.33 10.34 -13.47
C LEU A 76 12.37 11.42 -14.57
N LEU A 77 11.66 12.54 -14.37
CA LEU A 77 11.66 13.65 -15.32
C LEU A 77 13.06 14.29 -15.46
N ARG A 78 13.77 14.51 -14.35
CA ARG A 78 15.14 15.05 -14.37
C ARG A 78 16.13 14.11 -15.05
N ARG A 79 15.89 12.81 -14.95
CA ARG A 79 16.69 11.78 -15.64
C ARG A 79 16.28 11.59 -17.11
N ARG A 80 15.37 12.41 -17.62
CA ARG A 80 14.80 12.36 -18.99
C ARG A 80 13.99 11.11 -19.30
N PHE A 81 13.45 10.44 -18.27
CA PHE A 81 12.52 9.31 -18.41
C PHE A 81 11.06 9.78 -18.38
N GLY A 82 10.72 10.77 -19.23
CA GLY A 82 9.40 11.41 -19.21
C GLY A 82 8.22 10.44 -19.34
N ALA A 83 8.36 9.41 -20.21
CA ALA A 83 7.33 8.39 -20.35
C ALA A 83 7.20 7.49 -19.09
N ASP A 84 8.28 7.32 -18.31
CA ASP A 84 8.24 6.54 -17.07
C ASP A 84 7.54 7.29 -15.94
N ALA A 85 7.48 8.63 -16.00
CA ALA A 85 6.75 9.44 -15.03
C ALA A 85 5.24 9.14 -14.99
N TRP A 86 4.67 8.58 -16.05
CA TRP A 86 3.28 8.12 -16.08
C TRP A 86 2.99 6.96 -15.12
N VAL A 87 4.01 6.37 -14.50
CA VAL A 87 3.83 5.38 -13.43
C VAL A 87 3.00 5.93 -12.27
N VAL A 88 2.94 7.25 -12.08
CA VAL A 88 2.05 7.90 -11.11
C VAL A 88 0.59 7.51 -11.29
N LEU A 89 0.16 7.15 -12.51
CA LEU A 89 -1.21 6.69 -12.76
C LEU A 89 -1.52 5.38 -12.04
N ALA A 90 -0.54 4.51 -11.81
CA ALA A 90 -0.75 3.29 -11.01
C ALA A 90 -1.08 3.65 -9.54
N PHE A 91 -0.41 4.67 -8.98
CA PHE A 91 -0.72 5.18 -7.64
C PHE A 91 -2.12 5.81 -7.60
N VAL A 92 -2.44 6.71 -8.55
CA VAL A 92 -3.75 7.38 -8.60
C VAL A 92 -4.88 6.37 -8.79
N ALA A 93 -4.71 5.38 -9.68
CA ALA A 93 -5.71 4.34 -9.91
C ALA A 93 -5.94 3.48 -8.66
N ALA A 94 -4.86 3.12 -7.94
CA ALA A 94 -4.96 2.37 -6.70
C ALA A 94 -5.72 3.15 -5.61
N GLN A 95 -5.48 4.47 -5.50
CA GLN A 95 -6.22 5.33 -4.57
C GLN A 95 -7.69 5.47 -4.96
N ALA A 96 -7.97 5.61 -6.26
CA ALA A 96 -9.35 5.68 -6.74
C ALA A 96 -10.12 4.37 -6.45
N LEU A 97 -9.48 3.21 -6.62
CA LEU A 97 -10.06 1.92 -6.27
C LEU A 97 -10.25 1.77 -4.76
N GLU A 98 -9.29 2.19 -3.93
CA GLU A 98 -9.45 2.23 -2.48
C GLU A 98 -10.70 3.02 -2.08
N LEU A 99 -10.83 4.24 -2.56
CA LEU A 99 -11.98 5.10 -2.27
C LEU A 99 -13.29 4.50 -2.78
N PHE A 100 -13.28 3.89 -3.97
CA PHE A 100 -14.44 3.19 -4.52
C PHE A 100 -14.92 2.07 -3.59
N TYR A 101 -14.00 1.22 -3.10
CA TYR A 101 -14.38 0.14 -2.19
C TYR A 101 -14.84 0.68 -0.84
N LYS A 102 -14.20 1.70 -0.29
CA LYS A 102 -14.66 2.37 0.94
C LYS A 102 -16.06 2.98 0.80
N ALA A 103 -16.42 3.45 -0.38
CA ALA A 103 -17.74 3.99 -0.64
C ALA A 103 -18.83 2.93 -0.89
N THR A 104 -18.46 1.72 -1.38
CA THR A 104 -19.41 0.74 -1.89
C THR A 104 -19.47 -0.54 -1.06
N LEU A 105 -18.40 -0.92 -0.38
CA LEU A 105 -18.33 -2.15 0.41
C LEU A 105 -18.56 -1.83 1.89
N TYR A 106 -19.68 -2.26 2.44
CA TYR A 106 -19.94 -2.11 3.86
C TYR A 106 -19.03 -3.04 4.69
N HIS A 107 -17.99 -2.47 5.26
CA HIS A 107 -17.05 -3.14 6.16
C HIS A 107 -16.51 -2.12 7.17
N PRO A 108 -17.28 -1.86 8.26
CA PRO A 108 -16.86 -0.90 9.28
C PRO A 108 -15.58 -1.36 9.97
N GLY A 109 -14.68 -0.42 10.24
CA GLY A 109 -13.43 -0.69 10.95
C GLY A 109 -13.61 -1.15 12.39
N PRO A 110 -12.53 -1.48 13.10
CA PRO A 110 -12.55 -1.72 14.54
C PRO A 110 -13.23 -0.59 15.31
N PRO A 111 -13.82 -0.86 16.48
CA PRO A 111 -14.47 0.16 17.28
C PRO A 111 -13.51 1.31 17.63
N ARG A 112 -13.90 2.55 17.40
CA ARG A 112 -13.05 3.73 17.67
C ARG A 112 -12.66 3.85 19.15
N SER A 113 -13.40 3.23 20.05
CA SER A 113 -13.11 3.22 21.49
C SER A 113 -11.84 2.45 21.87
N ILE A 114 -11.33 1.63 20.97
CA ILE A 114 -10.11 0.83 21.18
C ILE A 114 -8.99 1.24 20.22
N ALA A 115 -9.26 2.12 19.25
CA ALA A 115 -8.26 2.60 18.31
C ALA A 115 -7.28 3.58 19.00
N HIS A 116 -6.00 3.37 18.78
CA HIS A 116 -4.93 4.16 19.38
C HIS A 116 -4.35 5.14 18.35
N THR A 117 -5.05 6.26 18.12
CA THR A 117 -4.62 7.32 17.18
C THR A 117 -4.71 8.68 17.85
N ASP A 118 -3.73 9.57 17.61
CA ASP A 118 -3.63 10.91 18.22
C ASP A 118 -4.47 11.99 17.53
N GLY A 119 -5.29 11.61 16.58
CA GLY A 119 -6.17 12.55 15.90
C GLY A 119 -6.28 12.33 14.40
N PRO A 120 -7.19 13.02 13.74
CA PRO A 120 -7.48 12.74 12.34
C PRO A 120 -6.35 13.25 11.44
N SER A 121 -5.72 12.34 10.70
CA SER A 121 -4.98 12.70 9.49
C SER A 121 -5.94 13.30 8.45
N ILE A 122 -5.41 13.99 7.42
CA ILE A 122 -6.26 14.49 6.31
C ILE A 122 -7.09 13.34 5.71
N THR A 123 -6.52 12.16 5.63
CA THR A 123 -7.23 10.95 5.15
C THR A 123 -8.38 10.58 6.07
N GLU A 124 -8.21 10.68 7.38
CA GLU A 124 -9.26 10.38 8.36
C GLU A 124 -10.34 11.45 8.40
N LEU A 125 -9.98 12.73 8.22
CA LEU A 125 -10.96 13.81 8.10
C LEU A 125 -11.91 13.59 6.90
N VAL A 126 -11.37 13.09 5.78
CA VAL A 126 -12.16 12.77 4.58
C VAL A 126 -12.94 11.47 4.75
N SER A 127 -12.38 10.47 5.43
CA SER A 127 -12.98 9.14 5.59
C SER A 127 -13.81 8.96 6.86
N SER A 128 -13.72 9.87 7.84
CA SER A 128 -14.37 9.72 9.15
C SER A 128 -15.87 9.98 9.17
N SER A 129 -16.42 10.54 8.09
CA SER A 129 -17.84 10.88 7.99
C SER A 129 -18.43 10.47 6.64
N GLY A 130 -19.59 9.83 6.67
CA GLY A 130 -20.34 9.47 5.47
C GLY A 130 -19.89 8.16 4.79
N PRO A 131 -20.04 8.06 3.46
CA PRO A 131 -19.84 6.80 2.73
C PRO A 131 -18.41 6.25 2.72
N LEU A 132 -17.43 7.03 3.17
CA LEU A 132 -16.02 6.60 3.24
C LEU A 132 -15.60 6.07 4.63
N ALA A 133 -16.57 5.85 5.53
CA ALA A 133 -16.30 5.34 6.88
C ALA A 133 -15.94 3.84 6.93
N ASN A 134 -15.97 3.15 5.81
CA ASN A 134 -15.56 1.74 5.72
C ASN A 134 -14.03 1.61 5.73
N SER A 135 -13.54 0.52 6.33
CA SER A 135 -12.10 0.29 6.54
C SER A 135 -11.41 -0.43 5.39
N PHE A 136 -12.15 -1.26 4.64
CA PHE A 136 -11.58 -2.08 3.56
C PHE A 136 -11.48 -1.33 2.22
N PRO A 137 -10.36 -1.50 1.52
CA PRO A 137 -9.07 -2.00 1.98
C PRO A 137 -8.27 -0.92 2.74
N SER A 138 -7.22 -1.32 3.48
CA SER A 138 -6.35 -0.37 4.17
C SER A 138 -5.58 0.52 3.18
N GLY A 139 -5.86 1.82 3.21
CA GLY A 139 -5.21 2.79 2.34
C GLY A 139 -3.71 2.96 2.63
N HIS A 140 -3.30 2.89 3.91
CA HIS A 140 -1.89 2.88 4.29
C HIS A 140 -1.14 1.75 3.60
N MET A 141 -1.73 0.55 3.56
CA MET A 141 -1.09 -0.61 2.91
C MET A 141 -1.05 -0.48 1.39
N VAL A 142 -2.15 -0.01 0.76
CA VAL A 142 -2.16 0.26 -0.69
C VAL A 142 -1.03 1.22 -1.06
N ARG A 143 -0.94 2.36 -0.37
CA ARG A 143 0.08 3.39 -0.61
C ARG A 143 1.49 2.86 -0.37
N ALA A 144 1.71 2.20 0.75
CA ALA A 144 3.01 1.66 1.10
C ALA A 144 3.54 0.69 0.04
N VAL A 145 2.73 -0.29 -0.38
CA VAL A 145 3.15 -1.28 -1.39
C VAL A 145 3.46 -0.61 -2.72
N VAL A 146 2.60 0.30 -3.18
CA VAL A 146 2.81 0.97 -4.47
C VAL A 146 4.05 1.87 -4.42
N VAL A 147 4.16 2.75 -3.42
CA VAL A 147 5.21 3.78 -3.39
C VAL A 147 6.57 3.17 -3.10
N TYR A 148 6.71 2.41 -2.01
CA TYR A 148 8.00 1.81 -1.65
C TYR A 148 8.41 0.74 -2.65
N GLY A 149 7.46 -0.02 -3.20
CA GLY A 149 7.72 -0.99 -4.25
C GLY A 149 8.21 -0.35 -5.55
N LEU A 150 7.58 0.73 -6.02
CA LEU A 150 8.02 1.46 -7.22
C LEU A 150 9.37 2.15 -7.01
N ILE A 151 9.60 2.74 -5.84
CA ILE A 151 10.92 3.30 -5.49
C ILE A 151 11.99 2.20 -5.54
N ALA A 152 11.73 1.05 -4.91
CA ALA A 152 12.69 -0.07 -4.93
C ALA A 152 12.95 -0.56 -6.36
N PHE A 153 11.92 -0.65 -7.20
CA PHE A 153 12.06 -1.04 -8.60
C PHE A 153 12.92 -0.04 -9.38
N VAL A 154 12.67 1.26 -9.23
CA VAL A 154 13.44 2.31 -9.89
C VAL A 154 14.89 2.37 -9.39
N VAL A 155 15.10 2.19 -8.07
CA VAL A 155 16.46 2.10 -7.49
C VAL A 155 17.21 0.90 -8.06
N GLN A 156 16.59 -0.27 -8.16
CA GLN A 156 17.24 -1.43 -8.77
C GLN A 156 17.62 -1.20 -10.23
N ARG A 157 16.77 -0.49 -10.96
CA ARG A 157 16.99 -0.24 -12.40
C ARG A 157 18.03 0.84 -12.67
N LEU A 158 18.03 1.92 -11.87
CA LEU A 158 18.73 3.17 -12.22
C LEU A 158 19.85 3.56 -11.24
N ALA A 159 19.93 3.00 -10.04
CA ALA A 159 20.95 3.39 -9.07
C ALA A 159 22.34 2.94 -9.51
N PRO A 160 23.36 3.83 -9.44
CA PRO A 160 24.73 3.48 -9.79
C PRO A 160 25.39 2.55 -8.76
N TRP A 161 24.94 2.61 -7.49
CA TRP A 161 25.56 1.88 -6.39
C TRP A 161 24.98 0.47 -6.24
N SER A 162 25.85 -0.53 -6.23
CA SER A 162 25.47 -1.93 -6.06
C SER A 162 24.77 -2.19 -4.72
N LEU A 163 25.20 -1.53 -3.65
CA LEU A 163 24.60 -1.64 -2.33
C LEU A 163 23.14 -1.15 -2.32
N ALA A 164 22.87 0.02 -2.92
CA ALA A 164 21.51 0.55 -3.03
C ALA A 164 20.59 -0.42 -3.76
N ARG A 165 21.06 -1.00 -4.88
CA ARG A 165 20.28 -2.01 -5.63
C ARG A 165 20.00 -3.28 -4.81
N ARG A 166 20.99 -3.73 -4.02
CA ARG A 166 20.82 -4.94 -3.17
C ARG A 166 19.85 -4.70 -2.01
N LEU A 167 19.87 -3.51 -1.43
CA LEU A 167 19.04 -3.16 -0.26
C LEU A 167 17.63 -2.67 -0.63
N ALA A 168 17.38 -2.28 -1.88
CA ALA A 168 16.12 -1.64 -2.28
C ALA A 168 14.89 -2.51 -1.94
N ILE A 169 14.86 -3.78 -2.35
CA ILE A 169 13.74 -4.69 -2.04
C ILE A 169 13.67 -5.02 -0.56
N PRO A 170 14.75 -5.47 0.11
CA PRO A 170 14.71 -5.72 1.55
C PRO A 170 14.18 -4.54 2.37
N VAL A 171 14.64 -3.32 2.08
CA VAL A 171 14.17 -2.12 2.80
C VAL A 171 12.69 -1.84 2.52
N ALA A 172 12.26 -1.89 1.26
CA ALA A 172 10.85 -1.70 0.92
C ALA A 172 9.96 -2.76 1.60
N THR A 173 10.38 -4.03 1.56
CA THR A 173 9.65 -5.12 2.23
C THR A 173 9.59 -4.90 3.74
N PHE A 174 10.70 -4.50 4.36
CA PHE A 174 10.74 -4.21 5.80
C PHE A 174 9.75 -3.10 6.17
N VAL A 175 9.72 -1.98 5.42
CA VAL A 175 8.79 -0.88 5.68
C VAL A 175 7.33 -1.32 5.50
N ILE A 176 7.03 -2.10 4.46
CA ILE A 176 5.67 -2.61 4.22
C ILE A 176 5.22 -3.54 5.35
N VAL A 177 6.08 -4.48 5.80
CA VAL A 177 5.77 -5.39 6.90
C VAL A 177 5.62 -4.64 8.21
N LEU A 178 6.49 -3.66 8.46
CA LEU A 178 6.41 -2.81 9.66
C LEU A 178 5.09 -2.03 9.70
N LEU A 179 4.67 -1.46 8.56
CA LEU A 179 3.37 -0.77 8.45
C LEU A 179 2.19 -1.73 8.59
N ALA A 180 2.27 -2.95 8.08
CA ALA A 180 1.22 -3.95 8.27
C ALA A 180 1.03 -4.28 9.76
N PHE A 181 2.14 -4.50 10.46
CA PHE A 181 2.14 -4.71 11.91
C PHE A 181 1.57 -3.48 12.64
N ASP A 182 2.01 -2.29 12.27
CA ASP A 182 1.59 -1.01 12.84
C ASP A 182 0.07 -0.79 12.76
N ARG A 183 -0.55 -1.09 11.61
CA ARG A 183 -2.00 -0.92 11.45
C ARG A 183 -2.82 -1.83 12.35
N LEU A 184 -2.32 -3.02 12.63
CA LEU A 184 -2.93 -3.97 13.57
C LEU A 184 -2.63 -3.59 15.02
N TYR A 185 -1.41 -3.12 15.31
CA TYR A 185 -0.98 -2.73 16.65
C TYR A 185 -1.71 -1.49 17.18
N LEU A 186 -2.02 -0.55 16.30
CA LEU A 186 -2.82 0.64 16.64
C LEU A 186 -4.34 0.37 16.67
N ASP A 187 -4.76 -0.86 16.40
CA ASP A 187 -6.17 -1.28 16.37
C ASP A 187 -7.05 -0.44 15.45
N VAL A 188 -6.49 0.05 14.33
CA VAL A 188 -7.20 0.92 13.36
C VAL A 188 -7.72 0.19 12.14
N HIS A 189 -7.25 -1.03 11.89
CA HIS A 189 -7.66 -1.88 10.78
C HIS A 189 -7.85 -3.33 11.19
N TRP A 190 -8.76 -4.02 10.51
CA TRP A 190 -8.86 -5.46 10.55
C TRP A 190 -7.70 -6.11 9.77
N GLU A 191 -7.40 -7.40 10.07
CA GLU A 191 -6.43 -8.15 9.28
C GLU A 191 -6.85 -8.24 7.80
N SER A 192 -8.13 -8.45 7.54
CA SER A 192 -8.68 -8.48 6.18
C SER A 192 -8.45 -7.18 5.42
N ASP A 193 -8.51 -6.00 6.09
CA ASP A 193 -8.20 -4.70 5.47
C ASP A 193 -6.74 -4.62 5.05
N VAL A 194 -5.84 -5.07 5.94
CA VAL A 194 -4.39 -5.09 5.69
C VAL A 194 -4.06 -6.00 4.51
N LEU A 195 -4.62 -7.21 4.48
CA LEU A 195 -4.47 -8.15 3.37
C LEU A 195 -5.04 -7.59 2.06
N GLY A 196 -6.20 -6.94 2.12
CA GLY A 196 -6.80 -6.28 0.97
C GLY A 196 -5.90 -5.17 0.42
N GLY A 197 -5.34 -4.34 1.30
CA GLY A 197 -4.41 -3.27 0.92
C GLY A 197 -3.11 -3.80 0.31
N LEU A 198 -2.56 -4.89 0.87
CA LEU A 198 -1.38 -5.58 0.32
C LEU A 198 -1.64 -6.11 -1.09
N LEU A 199 -2.77 -6.79 -1.31
CA LEU A 199 -3.10 -7.37 -2.62
C LEU A 199 -3.38 -6.30 -3.67
N LEU A 200 -4.20 -5.30 -3.35
CA LEU A 200 -4.50 -4.20 -4.29
C LEU A 200 -3.24 -3.41 -4.63
N GLY A 201 -2.42 -3.09 -3.61
CA GLY A 201 -1.14 -2.42 -3.79
C GLY A 201 -0.17 -3.24 -4.67
N ALA A 202 -0.11 -4.56 -4.47
CA ALA A 202 0.75 -5.44 -5.27
C ALA A 202 0.30 -5.53 -6.74
N VAL A 203 -1.01 -5.55 -7.02
CA VAL A 203 -1.54 -5.46 -8.39
C VAL A 203 -1.09 -4.15 -9.05
N ALA A 204 -1.27 -3.01 -8.36
CA ALA A 204 -0.89 -1.71 -8.88
C ALA A 204 0.64 -1.57 -9.05
N LEU A 205 1.44 -2.10 -8.12
CA LEU A 205 2.89 -2.17 -8.21
C LEU A 205 3.34 -2.95 -9.45
N LEU A 206 2.76 -4.13 -9.68
CA LEU A 206 3.10 -4.94 -10.84
C LEU A 206 2.70 -4.25 -12.15
N ALA A 207 1.53 -3.63 -12.21
CA ALA A 207 1.12 -2.82 -13.37
C ALA A 207 2.11 -1.67 -13.63
N GLY A 208 2.49 -0.93 -12.58
CA GLY A 208 3.51 0.12 -12.68
C GLY A 208 4.88 -0.41 -13.10
N SER A 209 5.30 -1.58 -12.59
CA SER A 209 6.57 -2.19 -12.96
C SER A 209 6.62 -2.66 -14.42
N VAL A 210 5.49 -3.16 -14.94
CA VAL A 210 5.35 -3.50 -16.37
C VAL A 210 5.48 -2.24 -17.22
N TRP A 211 4.89 -1.13 -16.80
CA TRP A 211 5.04 0.16 -17.47
C TRP A 211 6.49 0.65 -17.49
N LEU A 212 7.20 0.50 -16.37
CA LEU A 212 8.61 0.94 -16.22
C LEU A 212 9.62 0.03 -16.95
N ASP A 213 9.26 -1.20 -17.30
CA ASP A 213 10.17 -2.17 -17.94
C ASP A 213 10.25 -2.02 -19.48
N ARG A 214 9.71 -0.94 -20.02
CA ARG A 214 9.81 -0.64 -21.46
C ARG A 214 11.25 -0.33 -21.86
N PRO A 215 11.66 -0.67 -23.09
CA PRO A 215 12.97 -0.28 -23.61
C PRO A 215 13.17 1.25 -23.49
N LEU A 216 14.34 1.66 -23.03
CA LEU A 216 14.68 3.09 -22.98
C LEU A 216 14.82 3.64 -24.40
N PRO A 217 14.22 4.81 -24.70
CA PRO A 217 14.45 5.45 -26.00
C PRO A 217 15.95 5.69 -26.20
N GLY A 218 16.55 5.10 -27.23
CA GLY A 218 17.97 5.28 -27.59
C GLY A 218 18.91 4.15 -27.14
N GLY A 219 18.39 2.99 -26.75
CA GLY A 219 19.20 1.81 -26.39
C GLY A 219 19.54 0.86 -27.54
N ASP A 220 19.42 1.27 -28.77
CA ASP A 220 19.95 0.53 -29.93
C ASP A 220 21.37 0.97 -30.18
N ASN A 221 22.36 0.32 -29.54
CA ASN A 221 23.73 0.16 -30.01
C ASN A 221 24.29 -1.16 -29.50
#